data_54f15957b36497b2fced679fde5e5791
#
_entry.id   54f15957b36497b2fced679fde5e5791
#
_cell.length_a   1.000
_cell.length_b   1.000
_cell.length_c   1.000
_cell.angle_alpha   90.00
_cell.angle_beta   90.00
_cell.angle_gamma   90.00
#
_symmetry.space_group_name_H-M   'P 1'
#
loop_
_entity.id
_entity.type
_entity.pdbx_description
1 polymer ?
#
loop_
_entity_poly.entity_id
_entity_poly.type
_entity_poly.pdbx_seq_one_letter_code
_entity_poly.pdbx_strand_id
1 'polypeptide(L)'
;MKYDFNKVQDRIGSDSIKWEKQLKFGTKTGLLPFWIADTDFATLPEAVEAMKKRLEHPVFGYTTTGERTLETVRGWYKRRHQVDLPVSAFSPSEGVVTSIWFSIRGFTQPGDGVLVFTPVYDPVSYTHLTLPTN
;
A
#
# COMPACT_ATOMS: atom_id res chain seq x y z
N MET A 1 -25.83 0.40 -11.55
CA MET A 1 -24.38 0.69 -11.47
C MET A 1 -23.64 -0.64 -11.53
N LYS A 2 -22.46 -0.67 -12.11
CA LYS A 2 -21.64 -1.89 -12.21
C LYS A 2 -21.13 -2.38 -10.84
N TYR A 3 -21.01 -1.47 -9.88
CA TYR A 3 -20.51 -1.73 -8.53
C TYR A 3 -21.55 -1.26 -7.50
N ASP A 4 -21.73 -2.04 -6.44
CA ASP A 4 -22.61 -1.70 -5.33
C ASP A 4 -21.79 -1.17 -4.16
N PHE A 5 -21.73 0.15 -4.04
CA PHE A 5 -21.03 0.83 -2.94
C PHE A 5 -21.88 0.94 -1.66
N ASN A 6 -23.15 0.52 -1.69
CA ASN A 6 -24.01 0.52 -0.51
C ASN A 6 -23.98 -0.81 0.24
N LYS A 7 -23.40 -1.85 -0.38
CA LYS A 7 -23.28 -3.15 0.25
C LYS A 7 -22.23 -3.10 1.36
N VAL A 8 -22.70 -3.23 2.59
CA VAL A 8 -21.81 -3.36 3.76
C VAL A 8 -21.06 -4.70 3.67
N GLN A 9 -19.74 -4.65 3.83
CA GLN A 9 -18.89 -5.83 3.95
C GLN A 9 -18.59 -6.06 5.43
N ASP A 10 -19.04 -7.20 5.96
CA ASP A 10 -18.64 -7.61 7.31
C ASP A 10 -17.17 -8.02 7.30
N ARG A 11 -16.39 -7.37 8.16
CA ARG A 11 -14.95 -7.59 8.29
C ARG A 11 -14.55 -8.14 9.66
N ILE A 12 -15.53 -8.43 10.51
CA ILE A 12 -15.28 -9.12 11.78
C ILE A 12 -14.95 -10.59 11.49
N GLY A 13 -13.91 -11.13 12.13
CA GLY A 13 -13.43 -12.50 11.88
C GLY A 13 -12.59 -12.64 10.60
N SER A 14 -12.15 -11.53 10.00
CA SER A 14 -11.31 -11.53 8.78
C SER A 14 -9.86 -11.12 9.04
N ASP A 15 -9.43 -11.12 10.28
CA ASP A 15 -8.12 -10.62 10.73
C ASP A 15 -7.88 -9.14 10.37
N SER A 16 -8.94 -8.37 10.18
CA SER A 16 -8.87 -6.94 9.88
C SER A 16 -8.35 -6.15 11.05
N ILE A 17 -7.14 -5.60 10.95
CA ILE A 17 -6.56 -4.72 11.98
C ILE A 17 -7.52 -3.56 12.31
N LYS A 18 -8.13 -2.96 11.28
CA LYS A 18 -9.04 -1.84 11.42
C LYS A 18 -10.24 -2.16 12.32
N TRP A 19 -10.85 -3.32 12.13
CA TRP A 19 -12.08 -3.71 12.81
C TRP A 19 -11.83 -4.50 14.10
N GLU A 20 -10.83 -5.38 14.13
CA GLU A 20 -10.63 -6.29 15.26
C GLU A 20 -9.77 -5.69 16.37
N LYS A 21 -8.83 -4.81 16.03
CA LYS A 21 -7.96 -4.20 17.04
C LYS A 21 -8.74 -3.32 18.02
N GLN A 22 -9.80 -2.65 17.58
CA GLN A 22 -10.66 -1.88 18.47
C GLN A 22 -11.41 -2.76 19.49
N LEU A 23 -11.71 -4.03 19.16
CA LEU A 23 -12.34 -4.96 20.09
C LEU A 23 -11.41 -5.30 21.26
N LYS A 24 -10.10 -5.36 21.02
CA LYS A 24 -9.08 -5.63 22.05
C LYS A 24 -8.87 -4.46 23.02
N PHE A 25 -9.19 -3.25 22.62
CA PHE A 25 -9.06 -2.06 23.47
C PHE A 25 -10.29 -1.79 24.34
N GLY A 26 -11.25 -2.71 24.43
CA GLY A 26 -12.44 -2.58 25.24
C GLY A 26 -13.36 -1.44 24.82
N THR A 27 -13.25 -1.01 23.56
CA THR A 27 -14.11 0.03 23.02
C THR A 27 -15.55 -0.46 22.92
N LYS A 28 -16.47 0.44 23.20
CA LYS A 28 -17.91 0.15 23.14
C LYS A 28 -18.29 -0.40 21.77
N THR A 29 -19.14 -1.43 21.78
CA THR A 29 -19.75 -1.96 20.54
C THR A 29 -20.47 -0.85 19.77
N GLY A 30 -20.31 -0.82 18.46
CA GLY A 30 -20.97 0.13 17.57
C GLY A 30 -20.14 1.36 17.17
N LEU A 31 -18.88 1.44 17.56
CA LEU A 31 -17.98 2.50 17.06
C LEU A 31 -17.53 2.17 15.64
N LEU A 32 -17.55 3.19 14.79
CA LEU A 32 -17.00 3.10 13.43
C LEU A 32 -15.50 3.41 13.43
N PRO A 33 -14.66 2.54 12.88
CA PRO A 33 -13.21 2.76 12.87
C PRO A 33 -12.81 3.74 11.76
N PHE A 34 -12.26 4.89 12.14
CA PHE A 34 -11.70 5.90 11.22
C PHE A 34 -10.18 6.10 11.41
N TRP A 35 -9.54 5.23 12.17
CA TRP A 35 -8.14 5.39 12.58
C TRP A 35 -7.12 4.82 11.57
N ILE A 36 -7.56 4.01 10.62
CA ILE A 36 -6.71 3.41 9.57
C ILE A 36 -7.38 3.60 8.20
N ALA A 37 -6.59 4.00 7.23
CA ALA A 37 -7.06 4.43 5.90
C ALA A 37 -7.20 3.27 4.89
N ASP A 38 -7.60 2.09 5.33
CA ASP A 38 -8.02 1.04 4.40
C ASP A 38 -9.49 1.19 4.01
N THR A 39 -9.85 0.78 2.81
CA THR A 39 -11.23 0.86 2.32
C THR A 39 -12.09 -0.27 2.85
N ASP A 40 -13.36 0.02 3.14
CA ASP A 40 -14.38 -0.98 3.50
C ASP A 40 -15.22 -1.41 2.29
N PHE A 41 -14.95 -0.87 1.11
CA PHE A 41 -15.59 -1.33 -0.12
C PHE A 41 -14.98 -2.64 -0.62
N ALA A 42 -15.81 -3.47 -1.23
CA ALA A 42 -15.34 -4.69 -1.89
C ALA A 42 -14.31 -4.35 -2.98
N THR A 43 -13.30 -5.20 -3.12
CA THR A 43 -12.36 -5.14 -4.24
C THR A 43 -13.09 -5.27 -5.57
N LEU A 44 -12.61 -4.60 -6.60
CA LEU A 44 -13.18 -4.67 -7.94
C LEU A 44 -13.32 -6.13 -8.41
N PRO A 45 -14.49 -6.55 -8.91
CA PRO A 45 -14.70 -7.92 -9.38
C PRO A 45 -13.66 -8.36 -10.42
N GLU A 46 -13.24 -7.45 -11.30
CA GLU A 46 -12.21 -7.72 -12.31
C GLU A 46 -10.85 -8.06 -11.69
N ALA A 47 -10.51 -7.42 -10.58
CA ALA A 47 -9.27 -7.73 -9.85
C ALA A 47 -9.38 -9.11 -9.18
N VAL A 48 -10.55 -9.42 -8.58
CA VAL A 48 -10.81 -10.73 -7.98
C VAL A 48 -10.71 -11.83 -9.03
N GLU A 49 -11.33 -11.67 -10.20
CA GLU A 49 -11.26 -12.65 -11.29
C GLU A 49 -9.83 -12.83 -11.83
N ALA A 50 -9.05 -11.75 -11.93
CA ALA A 50 -7.65 -11.86 -12.31
C ALA A 50 -6.82 -12.67 -11.31
N MET A 51 -7.08 -12.51 -10.01
CA MET A 51 -6.44 -13.31 -8.96
C MET A 51 -6.85 -14.77 -9.03
N LYS A 52 -8.14 -15.07 -9.22
CA LYS A 52 -8.62 -16.46 -9.41
C LYS A 52 -7.94 -17.12 -10.60
N LYS A 53 -7.90 -16.44 -11.74
CA LYS A 53 -7.22 -16.93 -12.93
C LYS A 53 -5.73 -17.19 -12.69
N ARG A 54 -5.07 -16.36 -11.87
CA ARG A 54 -3.66 -16.62 -11.49
C ARG A 54 -3.52 -17.89 -10.66
N LEU A 55 -4.50 -18.19 -9.78
CA LEU A 55 -4.52 -19.40 -8.94
C LEU A 55 -4.71 -20.69 -9.75
N GLU A 56 -5.32 -20.63 -10.95
CA GLU A 56 -5.42 -21.78 -11.85
C GLU A 56 -4.04 -22.35 -12.26
N HIS A 57 -2.99 -21.53 -12.17
CA HIS A 57 -1.61 -21.95 -12.34
C HIS A 57 -0.94 -22.11 -10.96
N PRO A 58 -0.94 -23.28 -10.36
CA PRO A 58 -0.64 -23.51 -8.93
C PRO A 58 0.87 -23.53 -8.61
N VAL A 59 1.71 -23.04 -9.51
CA VAL A 59 3.16 -22.91 -9.26
C VAL A 59 3.49 -21.47 -8.91
N PHE A 60 3.98 -21.24 -7.69
CA PHE A 60 4.31 -19.93 -7.13
C PHE A 60 5.80 -19.86 -6.81
N GLY A 61 6.62 -20.00 -7.84
CA GLY A 61 8.06 -19.84 -7.74
C GLY A 61 8.51 -18.38 -7.68
N TYR A 62 9.79 -18.13 -7.86
CA TYR A 62 10.30 -16.76 -7.96
C TYR A 62 9.64 -16.02 -9.11
N THR A 63 9.07 -14.86 -8.79
CA THR A 63 8.34 -14.03 -9.75
C THR A 63 8.96 -12.63 -9.76
N THR A 64 9.14 -12.08 -10.93
CA THR A 64 9.60 -10.68 -11.10
C THR A 64 8.42 -9.76 -11.42
N THR A 65 8.56 -8.48 -11.11
CA THR A 65 7.66 -7.46 -11.65
C THR A 65 7.96 -7.29 -13.13
N GLY A 66 7.13 -7.89 -13.98
CA GLY A 66 7.34 -7.87 -15.42
C GLY A 66 7.11 -6.50 -16.05
N GLU A 67 7.72 -6.27 -17.21
CA GLU A 67 7.59 -5.04 -18.01
C GLU A 67 6.13 -4.63 -18.23
N ARG A 68 5.24 -5.60 -18.50
CA ARG A 68 3.80 -5.36 -18.64
C ARG A 68 3.18 -4.65 -17.43
N THR A 69 3.60 -4.97 -16.20
CA THR A 69 3.12 -4.31 -14.99
C THR A 69 3.61 -2.87 -14.95
N LEU A 70 4.88 -2.64 -15.25
CA LEU A 70 5.47 -1.31 -15.27
C LEU A 70 4.86 -0.42 -16.35
N GLU A 71 4.62 -0.95 -17.54
CA GLU A 71 3.90 -0.23 -18.60
C GLU A 71 2.45 0.10 -18.22
N THR A 72 1.79 -0.76 -17.44
CA THR A 72 0.44 -0.48 -16.92
C THR A 72 0.48 0.69 -15.95
N VAL A 73 1.45 0.72 -15.03
CA VAL A 73 1.68 1.82 -14.09
C VAL A 73 2.01 3.10 -14.83
N ARG A 74 2.95 3.06 -15.79
CA ARG A 74 3.29 4.19 -16.66
C ARG A 74 2.06 4.77 -17.34
N GLY A 75 1.26 3.91 -17.98
CA GLY A 75 0.02 4.30 -18.66
C GLY A 75 -0.99 4.96 -17.72
N TRP A 76 -1.06 4.51 -16.48
CA TRP A 76 -1.92 5.13 -15.46
C TRP A 76 -1.43 6.55 -15.12
N TYR A 77 -0.14 6.73 -14.83
CA TYR A 77 0.46 8.04 -14.57
C TYR A 77 0.25 9.02 -15.73
N LYS A 78 0.48 8.55 -16.96
CA LYS A 78 0.27 9.35 -18.16
C LYS A 78 -1.18 9.84 -18.29
N ARG A 79 -2.16 8.94 -18.10
CA ARG A 79 -3.58 9.29 -18.23
C ARG A 79 -4.10 10.16 -17.10
N ARG A 80 -3.67 9.93 -15.86
CA ARG A 80 -4.24 10.58 -14.67
C ARG A 80 -3.50 11.83 -14.25
N HIS A 81 -2.21 11.88 -14.47
CA HIS A 81 -1.34 12.96 -14.01
C HIS A 81 -0.59 13.68 -15.15
N GLN A 82 -0.77 13.24 -16.40
CA GLN A 82 -0.05 13.78 -17.56
C GLN A 82 1.49 13.67 -17.42
N VAL A 83 1.93 12.70 -16.64
CA VAL A 83 3.35 12.39 -16.43
C VAL A 83 3.70 11.14 -17.23
N ASP A 84 4.61 11.28 -18.18
CA ASP A 84 5.11 10.17 -19.02
C ASP A 84 6.58 9.91 -18.67
N LEU A 85 6.82 8.90 -17.84
CA LEU A 85 8.14 8.46 -17.43
C LEU A 85 8.52 7.17 -18.17
N PRO A 86 9.78 6.97 -18.52
CA PRO A 86 10.22 5.70 -19.10
C PRO A 86 10.08 4.57 -18.06
N VAL A 87 9.88 3.33 -18.53
CA VAL A 87 9.74 2.16 -17.63
C VAL A 87 10.95 2.01 -16.70
N SER A 88 12.14 2.38 -17.16
CA SER A 88 13.37 2.37 -16.36
C SER A 88 13.36 3.33 -15.16
N ALA A 89 12.44 4.28 -15.12
CA ALA A 89 12.26 5.18 -13.96
C ALA A 89 11.44 4.56 -12.82
N PHE A 90 10.86 3.39 -13.04
CA PHE A 90 10.06 2.70 -12.02
C PHE A 90 10.88 1.62 -11.32
N SER A 91 10.99 1.72 -10.01
CA SER A 91 11.60 0.71 -9.15
C SER A 91 10.53 0.10 -8.22
N PRO A 92 10.09 -1.12 -8.47
CA PRO A 92 9.12 -1.79 -7.60
C PRO A 92 9.70 -2.02 -6.20
N SER A 93 8.87 -1.85 -5.19
CA SER A 93 9.20 -2.18 -3.81
C SER A 93 8.01 -2.80 -3.09
N GLU A 94 8.25 -3.37 -1.93
CA GLU A 94 7.23 -4.02 -1.11
C GLU A 94 6.24 -3.04 -0.45
N GLY A 95 6.53 -1.74 -0.49
CA GLY A 95 5.66 -0.71 0.05
C GLY A 95 6.36 0.65 0.20
N VAL A 96 5.55 1.70 0.38
CA VAL A 96 6.04 3.09 0.43
C VAL A 96 7.03 3.30 1.58
N VAL A 97 6.75 2.77 2.78
CA VAL A 97 7.65 2.90 3.94
C VAL A 97 9.01 2.26 3.65
N THR A 98 9.01 1.07 3.07
CA THR A 98 10.23 0.38 2.62
C THR A 98 11.00 1.20 1.58
N SER A 99 10.28 1.80 0.62
CA SER A 99 10.89 2.69 -0.39
C SER A 99 11.56 3.92 0.24
N ILE A 100 10.90 4.55 1.21
CA ILE A 100 11.44 5.70 1.95
C ILE A 100 12.73 5.28 2.67
N TRP A 101 12.71 4.15 3.37
CA TRP A 101 13.88 3.63 4.08
C TRP A 101 15.06 3.39 3.15
N PHE A 102 14.85 2.71 2.01
CA PHE A 102 15.91 2.50 1.02
C PHE A 102 16.41 3.80 0.41
N SER A 103 15.51 4.77 0.16
CA SER A 103 15.89 6.07 -0.39
C SER A 103 16.79 6.84 0.59
N ILE A 104 16.43 6.87 1.87
CA ILE A 104 17.25 7.54 2.89
C ILE A 104 18.61 6.87 2.95
N ARG A 105 18.68 5.54 3.04
CA ARG A 105 19.95 4.82 3.10
C ARG A 105 20.82 4.97 1.84
N GLY A 106 20.20 5.13 0.69
CA GLY A 106 20.91 5.23 -0.58
C GLY A 106 21.42 6.63 -0.90
N PHE A 107 20.77 7.66 -0.35
CA PHE A 107 21.05 9.06 -0.73
C PHE A 107 21.59 9.92 0.40
N THR A 108 21.67 9.41 1.63
CA THR A 108 22.16 10.17 2.79
C THR A 108 23.31 9.45 3.51
N GLN A 109 24.06 10.23 4.29
CA GLN A 109 25.11 9.76 5.19
C GLN A 109 24.70 9.99 6.66
N PRO A 110 25.29 9.28 7.63
CA PRO A 110 25.06 9.57 9.05
C PRO A 110 25.29 11.06 9.37
N GLY A 111 24.28 11.70 9.98
CA GLY A 111 24.30 13.12 10.29
C GLY A 111 23.58 14.02 9.28
N ASP A 112 23.19 13.52 8.11
CA ASP A 112 22.41 14.28 7.15
C ASP A 112 20.97 14.50 7.66
N GLY A 113 20.41 15.66 7.32
CA GLY A 113 19.02 15.99 7.64
C GLY A 113 18.03 15.47 6.61
N VAL A 114 16.89 14.98 7.07
CA VAL A 114 15.76 14.61 6.21
C VAL A 114 14.61 15.59 6.40
N LEU A 115 14.22 16.29 5.33
CA LEU A 115 13.08 17.22 5.37
C LEU A 115 11.76 16.45 5.24
N VAL A 116 10.87 16.64 6.21
CA VAL A 116 9.53 16.03 6.24
C VAL A 116 8.48 17.12 6.34
N PHE A 117 7.47 17.06 5.46
CA PHE A 117 6.30 17.95 5.53
C PHE A 117 5.28 17.40 6.54
N THR A 118 4.87 18.22 7.49
CA THR A 118 3.88 17.83 8.50
C THR A 118 2.54 18.56 8.27
N PRO A 119 1.38 17.94 8.58
CA PRO A 119 1.23 16.59 9.16
C PRO A 119 1.53 15.48 8.15
N VAL A 120 2.11 14.38 8.60
CA VAL A 120 2.49 13.22 7.78
C VAL A 120 2.06 11.93 8.47
N TYR A 121 1.94 10.86 7.70
CA TYR A 121 1.67 9.53 8.22
C TYR A 121 2.81 9.08 9.16
N ASP A 122 2.47 8.71 10.40
CA ASP A 122 3.44 8.42 11.46
C ASP A 122 4.62 7.53 11.06
N PRO A 123 4.43 6.41 10.34
CA PRO A 123 5.56 5.58 9.92
C PRO A 123 6.63 6.32 9.11
N VAL A 124 6.29 7.40 8.40
CA VAL A 124 7.27 8.21 7.68
C VAL A 124 8.24 8.90 8.65
N SER A 125 7.72 9.37 9.80
CA SER A 125 8.53 10.10 10.78
C SER A 125 9.60 9.24 11.42
N TYR A 126 9.33 7.96 11.72
CA TYR A 126 10.34 7.10 12.38
C TYR A 126 11.14 6.23 11.42
N THR A 127 10.86 6.24 10.14
CA THR A 127 11.67 5.50 9.16
C THR A 127 13.12 5.97 9.16
N HIS A 128 13.37 7.27 9.40
CA HIS A 128 14.72 7.81 9.52
C HIS A 128 15.28 7.80 10.95
N LEU A 129 14.40 7.78 11.98
CA LEU A 129 14.82 7.72 13.39
C LEU A 129 15.34 6.34 13.81
N THR A 130 14.94 5.28 13.12
CA THR A 130 15.39 3.91 13.40
C THR A 130 16.65 3.49 12.66
N LEU A 131 17.26 4.39 11.89
CA LEU A 131 18.59 4.15 11.35
C LEU A 131 19.58 4.19 12.53
N PRO A 132 20.42 3.15 12.71
CA PRO A 132 21.43 3.17 13.76
C PRO A 132 22.32 4.37 13.54
N THR A 133 22.17 5.39 14.38
CA THR A 133 23.15 6.47 14.54
C THR A 133 24.29 5.88 15.36
N ASN A 134 25.26 5.29 14.69
CA ASN A 134 26.56 4.98 15.29
C ASN A 134 27.50 6.15 15.08
#